data_b41c2d64a89aee01718cb393b2481847
#
_entry.id   b41c2d64a89aee01718cb393b2481847
#
_cell.length_a   1.000
_cell.length_b   1.000
_cell.length_c   1.000
_cell.angle_alpha   90.00
_cell.angle_beta   90.00
_cell.angle_gamma   90.00
#
_symmetry.space_group_name_H-M   'P 1'
#
loop_
_entity.id
_entity.type
_entity.pdbx_description
1 polymer ?
#
loop_
_entity_poly.entity_id
_entity_poly.type
_entity_poly.pdbx_seq_one_letter_code
_entity_poly.pdbx_strand_id
1 'polypeptide(L)'
;MENGSIVHIDYDLYNADDDVLIETTREGVAKEADTFDENRTYTPLITVIGDGRLIAGFETHLLEADAETDYEFDIAPEDAYGERDPNAVETMGQDVLARSVRDPDSLAIGGPVEINGKQGILQMVRAGRARIDFNHPLAGRTLRYKYRIVKVVEDRAEKVTTLLETNTGRDGFEVDFDGDDLTITLPEFVAYDQNWAFTKFSLIRTLRDHVGVQTIIFKEVHEARQAGEDAEGSDSEE
;
A
#
# COMPACT_ATOMS: atom_id res chain seq x y z
N MET A 1 0.59 -17.45 12.96
CA MET A 1 0.29 -16.13 13.60
C MET A 1 -1.18 -16.05 13.97
N GLU A 2 -1.54 -15.15 14.89
CA GLU A 2 -2.95 -14.92 15.26
C GLU A 2 -3.55 -13.82 14.36
N ASN A 3 -4.87 -13.91 14.15
CA ASN A 3 -5.61 -12.85 13.48
C ASN A 3 -5.52 -11.55 14.30
N GLY A 4 -5.26 -10.43 13.66
CA GLY A 4 -5.02 -9.13 14.31
C GLY A 4 -3.57 -8.87 14.74
N SER A 5 -2.65 -9.82 14.54
CA SER A 5 -1.23 -9.58 14.75
C SER A 5 -0.69 -8.54 13.77
N ILE A 6 0.07 -7.57 14.26
CA ILE A 6 0.79 -6.59 13.45
C ILE A 6 2.19 -7.13 13.22
N VAL A 7 2.56 -7.29 11.95
CA VAL A 7 3.82 -7.92 11.56
C VAL A 7 4.57 -7.08 10.52
N HIS A 8 5.89 -7.19 10.52
CA HIS A 8 6.76 -6.70 9.46
C HIS A 8 7.23 -7.91 8.65
N ILE A 9 7.07 -7.88 7.35
CA ILE A 9 7.33 -8.99 6.44
C ILE A 9 8.30 -8.55 5.37
N ASP A 10 9.44 -9.22 5.27
CA ASP A 10 10.24 -9.18 4.06
C ASP A 10 9.73 -10.22 3.09
N TYR A 11 9.51 -9.82 1.83
CA TYR A 11 9.06 -10.73 0.81
C TYR A 11 9.63 -10.41 -0.57
N ASP A 12 9.65 -11.45 -1.40
CA ASP A 12 9.85 -11.37 -2.85
C ASP A 12 8.68 -12.09 -3.52
N LEU A 13 8.07 -11.41 -4.46
CA LEU A 13 6.96 -11.92 -5.26
C LEU A 13 7.44 -12.22 -6.67
N TYR A 14 7.25 -13.44 -7.12
CA TYR A 14 7.58 -13.90 -8.46
C TYR A 14 6.33 -14.37 -9.21
N ASN A 15 6.38 -14.28 -10.52
CA ASN A 15 5.52 -15.09 -11.37
C ASN A 15 6.08 -16.51 -11.39
N ALA A 16 5.33 -17.50 -10.89
CA ALA A 16 5.80 -18.87 -10.75
C ALA A 16 6.03 -19.58 -12.10
N ASP A 17 5.40 -19.10 -13.19
CA ASP A 17 5.48 -19.75 -14.51
C ASP A 17 6.84 -19.51 -15.20
N ASP A 18 7.45 -18.33 -14.99
CA ASP A 18 8.71 -17.93 -15.65
C ASP A 18 9.79 -17.47 -14.66
N ASP A 19 9.51 -17.54 -13.37
CA ASP A 19 10.39 -17.15 -12.26
C ASP A 19 10.86 -15.70 -12.33
N VAL A 20 10.03 -14.82 -12.93
CA VAL A 20 10.31 -13.39 -13.04
C VAL A 20 9.90 -12.67 -11.78
N LEU A 21 10.82 -11.89 -11.19
CA LEU A 21 10.53 -11.03 -10.03
C LEU A 21 9.51 -9.95 -10.41
N ILE A 22 8.41 -9.88 -9.66
CA ILE A 22 7.35 -8.87 -9.81
C ILE A 22 7.57 -7.74 -8.82
N GLU A 23 7.83 -8.09 -7.56
CA GLU A 23 7.98 -7.14 -6.47
C GLU A 23 8.87 -7.69 -5.36
N THR A 24 9.56 -6.81 -4.64
CA THR A 24 10.34 -7.19 -3.44
C THR A 24 10.40 -6.04 -2.45
N THR A 25 10.50 -6.36 -1.17
CA THR A 25 10.85 -5.42 -0.09
C THR A 25 12.35 -5.31 0.12
N ARG A 26 13.15 -6.14 -0.56
CA ARG A 26 14.59 -6.28 -0.35
C ARG A 26 15.41 -5.62 -1.47
N GLU A 27 16.14 -4.56 -1.15
CA GLU A 27 16.97 -3.82 -2.11
C GLU A 27 17.98 -4.72 -2.85
N GLY A 28 18.61 -5.66 -2.14
CA GLY A 28 19.58 -6.60 -2.74
C GLY A 28 18.95 -7.45 -3.84
N VAL A 29 17.75 -7.98 -3.60
CA VAL A 29 17.02 -8.81 -4.57
C VAL A 29 16.60 -7.98 -5.78
N ALA A 30 16.14 -6.74 -5.57
CA ALA A 30 15.80 -5.83 -6.67
C ALA A 30 17.01 -5.54 -7.57
N LYS A 31 18.20 -5.34 -6.98
CA LYS A 31 19.46 -5.12 -7.73
C LYS A 31 19.88 -6.35 -8.51
N GLU A 32 19.78 -7.54 -7.92
CA GLU A 32 20.12 -8.81 -8.59
C GLU A 32 19.19 -9.11 -9.77
N ALA A 33 17.94 -8.68 -9.70
CA ALA A 33 16.93 -8.87 -10.74
C ALA A 33 16.85 -7.71 -11.75
N ASP A 34 17.76 -6.72 -11.70
CA ASP A 34 17.74 -5.53 -12.55
C ASP A 34 16.41 -4.72 -12.49
N THR A 35 15.70 -4.79 -11.36
CA THR A 35 14.43 -4.07 -11.11
C THR A 35 14.57 -2.99 -10.04
N PHE A 36 15.80 -2.64 -9.68
CA PHE A 36 16.06 -1.62 -8.66
C PHE A 36 15.61 -0.23 -9.12
N ASP A 37 14.87 0.46 -8.25
CA ASP A 37 14.44 1.86 -8.44
C ASP A 37 14.98 2.71 -7.28
N GLU A 38 15.79 3.73 -7.59
CA GLU A 38 16.38 4.65 -6.58
C GLU A 38 15.32 5.53 -5.88
N ASN A 39 14.13 5.68 -6.46
CA ASN A 39 13.04 6.45 -5.86
C ASN A 39 12.16 5.61 -4.91
N ARG A 40 12.38 4.30 -4.88
CA ARG A 40 11.65 3.37 -4.00
C ARG A 40 12.43 3.10 -2.73
N THR A 41 11.76 3.19 -1.60
CA THR A 41 12.30 2.74 -0.31
C THR A 41 12.00 1.25 -0.13
N TYR A 42 13.05 0.47 0.07
CA TYR A 42 12.95 -0.97 0.31
C TYR A 42 12.91 -1.22 1.81
N THR A 43 11.73 -1.46 2.35
CA THR A 43 11.48 -1.74 3.76
C THR A 43 10.49 -2.87 3.91
N PRO A 44 10.52 -3.63 5.01
CA PRO A 44 9.52 -4.66 5.27
C PRO A 44 8.10 -4.13 5.16
N LEU A 45 7.22 -4.91 4.58
CA LEU A 45 5.78 -4.62 4.55
C LEU A 45 5.22 -4.71 5.96
N ILE A 46 4.54 -3.66 6.40
CA ILE A 46 3.82 -3.65 7.67
C ILE A 46 2.34 -3.94 7.39
N THR A 47 1.82 -4.97 8.03
CA THR A 47 0.41 -5.37 7.83
C THR A 47 -0.19 -5.92 9.11
N VAL A 48 -1.53 -5.90 9.16
CA VAL A 48 -2.35 -6.59 10.17
C VAL A 48 -2.89 -7.86 9.55
N ILE A 49 -2.56 -9.00 10.12
CA ILE A 49 -3.00 -10.31 9.62
C ILE A 49 -4.51 -10.42 9.73
N GLY A 50 -5.19 -10.76 8.63
CA GLY A 50 -6.64 -10.92 8.57
C GLY A 50 -7.42 -9.61 8.37
N ASP A 51 -6.76 -8.48 8.09
CA ASP A 51 -7.43 -7.20 7.78
C ASP A 51 -7.93 -7.12 6.31
N GLY A 52 -7.66 -8.15 5.51
CA GLY A 52 -8.11 -8.27 4.11
C GLY A 52 -7.36 -7.34 3.14
N ARG A 53 -6.17 -6.87 3.51
CA ARG A 53 -5.32 -6.02 2.67
C ARG A 53 -4.40 -6.80 1.74
N LEU A 54 -4.15 -8.06 2.07
CA LEU A 54 -3.35 -8.97 1.25
C LEU A 54 -4.25 -9.89 0.44
N ILE A 55 -3.68 -10.55 -0.57
CA ILE A 55 -4.39 -11.60 -1.30
C ILE A 55 -4.71 -12.78 -0.38
N ALA A 56 -5.86 -13.42 -0.61
CA ALA A 56 -6.43 -14.41 0.30
C ALA A 56 -5.48 -15.58 0.60
N GLY A 57 -4.77 -16.07 -0.42
CA GLY A 57 -3.80 -17.14 -0.25
C GLY A 57 -2.63 -16.75 0.64
N PHE A 58 -2.15 -15.50 0.57
CA PHE A 58 -1.06 -15.05 1.44
C PHE A 58 -1.54 -14.86 2.88
N GLU A 59 -2.72 -14.26 3.11
CA GLU A 59 -3.29 -14.12 4.46
C GLU A 59 -3.50 -15.48 5.13
N THR A 60 -4.04 -16.45 4.40
CA THR A 60 -4.23 -17.82 4.92
C THR A 60 -2.91 -18.43 5.34
N HIS A 61 -1.86 -18.29 4.53
CA HIS A 61 -0.54 -18.85 4.84
C HIS A 61 0.10 -18.15 6.06
N LEU A 62 -0.08 -16.82 6.21
CA LEU A 62 0.45 -16.08 7.36
C LEU A 62 -0.15 -16.53 8.69
N LEU A 63 -1.42 -16.97 8.73
CA LEU A 63 -2.05 -17.51 9.94
C LEU A 63 -1.34 -18.78 10.45
N GLU A 64 -0.75 -19.56 9.55
CA GLU A 64 -0.02 -20.81 9.88
C GLU A 64 1.49 -20.59 10.07
N ALA A 65 2.00 -19.37 9.75
CA ALA A 65 3.42 -19.09 9.77
C ALA A 65 3.96 -18.77 11.18
N ASP A 66 5.24 -19.07 11.37
CA ASP A 66 6.03 -18.69 12.55
C ASP A 66 6.94 -17.49 12.22
N ALA A 67 7.24 -16.67 13.22
CA ALA A 67 8.20 -15.59 13.09
C ALA A 67 9.62 -16.14 12.82
N GLU A 68 10.44 -15.34 12.16
CA GLU A 68 11.85 -15.61 11.86
C GLU A 68 12.12 -16.90 11.04
N THR A 69 11.07 -17.44 10.40
CA THR A 69 11.15 -18.62 9.53
C THR A 69 11.03 -18.19 8.06
N ASP A 70 11.85 -18.76 7.20
CA ASP A 70 11.78 -18.52 5.75
C ASP A 70 10.77 -19.46 5.13
N TYR A 71 9.89 -18.90 4.32
CA TYR A 71 8.86 -19.62 3.60
C TYR A 71 8.96 -19.37 2.10
N GLU A 72 8.65 -20.40 1.33
CA GLU A 72 8.46 -20.33 -0.12
C GLU A 72 7.23 -21.16 -0.50
N PHE A 73 6.27 -20.56 -1.21
CA PHE A 73 5.05 -21.24 -1.61
C PHE A 73 4.38 -20.56 -2.80
N ASP A 74 3.57 -21.33 -3.52
CA ASP A 74 2.84 -20.85 -4.69
C ASP A 74 1.37 -20.62 -4.34
N ILE A 75 0.79 -19.51 -4.85
CA ILE A 75 -0.62 -19.14 -4.72
C ILE A 75 -1.25 -19.25 -6.09
N ALA A 76 -2.31 -20.05 -6.19
CA ALA A 76 -3.08 -20.21 -7.41
C ALA A 76 -3.88 -18.94 -7.74
N PRO A 77 -4.25 -18.70 -9.02
CA PRO A 77 -4.95 -17.48 -9.42
C PRO A 77 -6.22 -17.20 -8.62
N GLU A 78 -7.01 -18.21 -8.29
CA GLU A 78 -8.26 -18.08 -7.52
C GLU A 78 -8.07 -17.49 -6.12
N ASP A 79 -6.94 -17.75 -5.47
CA ASP A 79 -6.57 -17.25 -4.14
C ASP A 79 -5.70 -15.99 -4.21
N ALA A 80 -5.44 -15.48 -5.44
CA ALA A 80 -4.65 -14.29 -5.71
C ALA A 80 -5.50 -13.20 -6.37
N TYR A 81 -5.26 -12.92 -7.65
CA TYR A 81 -5.95 -11.87 -8.42
C TYR A 81 -7.06 -12.42 -9.33
N GLY A 82 -7.49 -13.66 -9.10
CA GLY A 82 -8.53 -14.35 -9.88
C GLY A 82 -8.03 -14.85 -11.23
N GLU A 83 -8.90 -15.65 -11.84
CA GLU A 83 -8.70 -16.12 -13.20
C GLU A 83 -8.84 -14.98 -14.22
N ARG A 84 -8.20 -15.12 -15.37
CA ARG A 84 -8.34 -14.13 -16.44
C ARG A 84 -9.72 -14.25 -17.11
N ASP A 85 -10.51 -13.20 -17.08
CA ASP A 85 -11.81 -13.12 -17.75
C ASP A 85 -11.64 -12.72 -19.23
N PRO A 86 -11.95 -13.59 -20.20
CA PRO A 86 -11.93 -13.25 -21.61
C PRO A 86 -12.89 -12.11 -21.99
N ASN A 87 -13.97 -11.92 -21.23
CA ASN A 87 -14.97 -10.86 -21.47
C ASN A 87 -14.46 -9.48 -21.00
N ALA A 88 -13.46 -9.43 -20.12
CA ALA A 88 -12.78 -8.20 -19.74
C ALA A 88 -11.78 -7.71 -20.82
N VAL A 89 -11.67 -8.43 -21.95
CA VAL A 89 -10.85 -8.00 -23.10
C VAL A 89 -11.75 -7.40 -24.16
N GLU A 90 -11.70 -6.09 -24.31
CA GLU A 90 -12.56 -5.34 -25.23
C GLU A 90 -11.81 -4.97 -26.52
N THR A 91 -12.54 -4.93 -27.63
CA THR A 91 -12.05 -4.43 -28.92
C THR A 91 -12.91 -3.29 -29.41
N MET A 92 -12.33 -2.12 -29.64
CA MET A 92 -13.03 -0.93 -30.12
C MET A 92 -12.31 -0.29 -31.32
N GLY A 93 -12.96 0.68 -31.98
CA GLY A 93 -12.32 1.48 -33.02
C GLY A 93 -11.21 2.35 -32.43
N GLN A 94 -10.10 2.52 -33.14
CA GLN A 94 -8.99 3.37 -32.70
C GLN A 94 -9.44 4.84 -32.51
N ASP A 95 -10.37 5.31 -33.35
CA ASP A 95 -10.97 6.63 -33.25
C ASP A 95 -11.88 6.78 -32.00
N VAL A 96 -12.53 5.69 -31.56
CA VAL A 96 -13.31 5.65 -30.31
C VAL A 96 -12.35 5.70 -29.12
N LEU A 97 -11.29 4.88 -29.12
CA LEU A 97 -10.27 4.90 -28.09
C LEU A 97 -9.68 6.30 -27.90
N ALA A 98 -9.23 6.94 -29.00
CA ALA A 98 -8.63 8.26 -28.95
C ALA A 98 -9.55 9.35 -28.35
N ARG A 99 -10.88 9.19 -28.50
CA ARG A 99 -11.88 10.10 -27.89
C ARG A 99 -12.23 9.75 -26.44
N SER A 100 -11.93 8.52 -26.01
CA SER A 100 -12.28 8.02 -24.67
C SER A 100 -11.19 8.20 -23.64
N VAL A 101 -9.96 8.49 -24.06
CA VAL A 101 -8.81 8.74 -23.18
C VAL A 101 -8.53 10.23 -23.03
N ARG A 102 -7.93 10.63 -21.92
CA ARG A 102 -7.58 12.03 -21.65
C ARG A 102 -6.47 12.55 -22.57
N ASP A 103 -5.49 11.71 -22.87
CA ASP A 103 -4.32 12.02 -23.70
C ASP A 103 -4.10 10.92 -24.74
N PRO A 104 -4.61 11.10 -25.98
CA PRO A 104 -4.45 10.11 -27.04
C PRO A 104 -3.00 9.91 -27.51
N ASP A 105 -2.15 10.93 -27.34
CA ASP A 105 -0.75 10.89 -27.81
C ASP A 105 0.15 10.08 -26.87
N SER A 106 -0.28 9.84 -25.64
CA SER A 106 0.41 8.98 -24.67
C SER A 106 0.15 7.48 -24.85
N LEU A 107 -0.74 7.10 -25.79
CA LEU A 107 -1.11 5.71 -26.01
C LEU A 107 0.06 4.89 -26.58
N ALA A 108 0.48 3.87 -25.85
CA ALA A 108 1.50 2.92 -26.29
C ALA A 108 1.00 1.48 -26.13
N ILE A 109 1.36 0.61 -27.08
CA ILE A 109 1.06 -0.84 -26.94
C ILE A 109 1.86 -1.38 -25.74
N GLY A 110 1.17 -2.08 -24.84
CA GLY A 110 1.69 -2.53 -23.55
C GLY A 110 1.54 -1.49 -22.44
N GLY A 111 1.13 -0.26 -22.75
CA GLY A 111 0.92 0.82 -21.80
C GLY A 111 -0.47 0.82 -21.16
N PRO A 112 -0.62 1.52 -20.02
CA PRO A 112 -1.91 1.67 -19.35
C PRO A 112 -2.85 2.57 -20.11
N VAL A 113 -4.14 2.27 -20.06
CA VAL A 113 -5.22 3.12 -20.57
C VAL A 113 -6.33 3.21 -19.52
N GLU A 114 -6.97 4.37 -19.44
CA GLU A 114 -8.16 4.57 -18.60
C GLU A 114 -9.34 4.96 -19.48
N ILE A 115 -10.42 4.18 -19.41
CA ILE A 115 -11.66 4.41 -20.18
C ILE A 115 -12.84 4.34 -19.23
N ASN A 116 -13.60 5.41 -19.11
CA ASN A 116 -14.77 5.50 -18.22
C ASN A 116 -14.47 5.10 -16.77
N GLY A 117 -13.31 5.44 -16.25
CA GLY A 117 -12.86 5.10 -14.90
C GLY A 117 -12.37 3.65 -14.74
N LYS A 118 -12.34 2.86 -15.82
CA LYS A 118 -11.72 1.52 -15.82
C LYS A 118 -10.30 1.60 -16.36
N GLN A 119 -9.38 1.05 -15.60
CA GLN A 119 -7.98 0.91 -16.04
C GLN A 119 -7.78 -0.40 -16.79
N GLY A 120 -7.00 -0.37 -17.86
CA GLY A 120 -6.66 -1.53 -18.66
C GLY A 120 -5.30 -1.36 -19.34
N ILE A 121 -4.86 -2.38 -20.06
CA ILE A 121 -3.62 -2.38 -20.85
C ILE A 121 -3.96 -2.44 -22.33
N LEU A 122 -3.41 -1.51 -23.12
CA LEU A 122 -3.54 -1.52 -24.57
C LEU A 122 -2.69 -2.64 -25.18
N GLN A 123 -3.32 -3.76 -25.55
CA GLN A 123 -2.59 -4.93 -26.05
C GLN A 123 -2.17 -4.80 -27.49
N MET A 124 -3.00 -4.19 -28.34
CA MET A 124 -2.78 -4.15 -29.78
C MET A 124 -3.56 -3.01 -30.41
N VAL A 125 -2.94 -2.40 -31.44
CA VAL A 125 -3.63 -1.53 -32.41
C VAL A 125 -3.34 -2.08 -33.80
N ARG A 126 -4.39 -2.51 -34.52
CA ARG A 126 -4.25 -3.06 -35.87
C ARG A 126 -5.51 -2.82 -36.68
N ALA A 127 -5.33 -2.45 -37.97
CA ALA A 127 -6.43 -2.23 -38.92
C ALA A 127 -7.56 -1.33 -38.38
N GLY A 128 -7.20 -0.21 -37.70
CA GLY A 128 -8.16 0.73 -37.13
C GLY A 128 -8.90 0.24 -35.90
N ARG A 129 -8.49 -0.89 -35.32
CA ARG A 129 -9.04 -1.43 -34.08
C ARG A 129 -7.97 -1.50 -32.99
N ALA A 130 -8.38 -1.17 -31.78
CA ALA A 130 -7.60 -1.30 -30.55
C ALA A 130 -8.18 -2.42 -29.69
N ARG A 131 -7.32 -3.26 -29.13
CA ARG A 131 -7.68 -4.30 -28.15
C ARG A 131 -7.11 -3.91 -26.81
N ILE A 132 -7.99 -3.83 -25.81
CA ILE A 132 -7.66 -3.42 -24.46
C ILE A 132 -8.05 -4.55 -23.50
N ASP A 133 -7.18 -4.85 -22.58
CA ASP A 133 -7.38 -5.83 -21.53
C ASP A 133 -7.60 -5.12 -20.19
N PHE A 134 -8.77 -5.28 -19.62
CA PHE A 134 -9.17 -4.72 -18.34
C PHE A 134 -9.02 -5.70 -17.18
N ASN A 135 -8.44 -6.89 -17.41
CA ASN A 135 -8.07 -7.77 -16.32
C ASN A 135 -6.97 -7.16 -15.47
N HIS A 136 -6.91 -7.58 -14.19
CA HIS A 136 -5.74 -7.27 -13.38
C HIS A 136 -4.46 -7.81 -14.06
N PRO A 137 -3.32 -7.07 -14.06
CA PRO A 137 -2.09 -7.52 -14.72
C PRO A 137 -1.60 -8.91 -14.30
N LEU A 138 -1.90 -9.33 -13.06
CA LEU A 138 -1.55 -10.63 -12.50
C LEU A 138 -2.69 -11.65 -12.53
N ALA A 139 -3.85 -11.35 -13.13
CA ALA A 139 -4.94 -12.31 -13.26
C ALA A 139 -4.54 -13.52 -14.11
N GLY A 140 -4.90 -14.71 -13.65
CA GLY A 140 -4.58 -15.98 -14.29
C GLY A 140 -3.12 -16.43 -14.13
N ARG A 141 -2.36 -15.79 -13.23
CA ARG A 141 -0.96 -16.15 -12.95
C ARG A 141 -0.86 -16.84 -11.59
N THR A 142 -0.09 -17.89 -11.52
CA THR A 142 0.37 -18.46 -10.25
C THR A 142 1.48 -17.59 -9.70
N LEU A 143 1.34 -17.17 -8.45
CA LEU A 143 2.28 -16.28 -7.78
C LEU A 143 3.12 -17.08 -6.78
N ARG A 144 4.44 -16.89 -6.79
CA ARG A 144 5.35 -17.44 -5.79
C ARG A 144 5.79 -16.38 -4.83
N TYR A 145 5.53 -16.61 -3.54
CA TYR A 145 6.06 -15.79 -2.46
C TYR A 145 7.24 -16.49 -1.79
N LYS A 146 8.34 -15.75 -1.64
CA LYS A 146 9.43 -16.06 -0.71
C LYS A 146 9.40 -14.99 0.35
N TYR A 147 9.15 -15.36 1.61
CA TYR A 147 8.98 -14.36 2.64
C TYR A 147 9.48 -14.80 4.01
N ARG A 148 9.69 -13.82 4.89
CA ARG A 148 10.01 -14.01 6.30
C ARG A 148 9.31 -12.94 7.12
N ILE A 149 8.67 -13.34 8.21
CA ILE A 149 8.19 -12.41 9.23
C ILE A 149 9.39 -11.99 10.06
N VAL A 150 9.87 -10.76 9.87
CA VAL A 150 11.08 -10.24 10.53
C VAL A 150 10.79 -9.62 11.89
N LYS A 151 9.52 -9.26 12.14
CA LYS A 151 9.10 -8.72 13.44
C LYS A 151 7.62 -8.96 13.66
N VAL A 152 7.26 -9.30 14.89
CA VAL A 152 5.88 -9.27 15.41
C VAL A 152 5.82 -8.14 16.43
N VAL A 153 4.88 -7.22 16.25
CA VAL A 153 4.70 -6.09 17.16
C VAL A 153 3.82 -6.56 18.33
N GLU A 154 4.40 -6.71 19.51
CA GLU A 154 3.70 -7.19 20.70
C GLU A 154 3.28 -6.06 21.64
N ASP A 155 4.16 -5.06 21.82
CA ASP A 155 3.91 -3.93 22.70
C ASP A 155 2.72 -3.08 22.22
N ARG A 156 1.85 -2.71 23.17
CA ARG A 156 0.59 -2.03 22.87
C ARG A 156 0.79 -0.62 22.33
N ALA A 157 1.75 0.11 22.86
CA ALA A 157 2.06 1.47 22.38
C ALA A 157 2.74 1.41 21.02
N GLU A 158 3.64 0.45 20.82
CA GLU A 158 4.28 0.21 19.54
C GLU A 158 3.27 -0.18 18.45
N LYS A 159 2.25 -1.00 18.76
CA LYS A 159 1.14 -1.30 17.83
C LYS A 159 0.46 -0.02 17.35
N VAL A 160 0.12 0.88 18.28
CA VAL A 160 -0.53 2.16 17.93
C VAL A 160 0.36 3.01 17.06
N THR A 161 1.62 3.21 17.46
CA THR A 161 2.59 4.01 16.69
C THR A 161 2.80 3.43 15.29
N THR A 162 3.01 2.11 15.17
CA THR A 162 3.16 1.43 13.89
C THR A 162 1.95 1.64 12.98
N LEU A 163 0.73 1.52 13.51
CA LEU A 163 -0.50 1.76 12.74
C LEU A 163 -0.64 3.22 12.30
N LEU A 164 -0.29 4.18 13.17
CA LEU A 164 -0.31 5.61 12.85
C LEU A 164 0.67 5.91 11.71
N GLU A 165 1.91 5.49 11.84
CA GLU A 165 2.97 5.72 10.86
C GLU A 165 2.64 5.06 9.51
N THR A 166 2.16 3.81 9.52
CA THR A 166 1.79 3.08 8.30
C THR A 166 0.62 3.75 7.56
N ASN A 167 -0.37 4.28 8.29
CA ASN A 167 -1.55 4.89 7.65
C ASN A 167 -1.34 6.35 7.24
N THR A 168 -0.38 7.06 7.84
CA THR A 168 -0.09 8.47 7.52
C THR A 168 1.18 8.66 6.69
N GLY A 169 2.07 7.65 6.66
CA GLY A 169 3.40 7.75 6.06
C GLY A 169 4.34 8.68 6.82
N ARG A 170 4.03 9.03 8.07
CA ARG A 170 4.77 10.01 8.88
C ARG A 170 4.82 9.59 10.34
N ASP A 171 5.84 10.04 11.04
CA ASP A 171 6.08 9.88 12.47
C ASP A 171 5.67 11.12 13.30
N GLY A 172 6.06 11.14 14.58
CA GLY A 172 5.84 12.29 15.47
C GLY A 172 4.54 12.22 16.30
N PHE A 173 3.84 11.10 16.28
CA PHE A 173 2.70 10.86 17.17
C PHE A 173 3.18 10.47 18.56
N GLU A 174 2.61 11.09 19.61
CA GLU A 174 2.81 10.66 20.98
C GLU A 174 1.62 9.82 21.45
N VAL A 175 1.91 8.71 22.09
CA VAL A 175 0.91 7.71 22.50
C VAL A 175 0.97 7.52 24.00
N ASP A 176 -0.15 7.71 24.69
CA ASP A 176 -0.28 7.51 26.13
C ASP A 176 -1.50 6.66 26.47
N PHE A 177 -1.35 5.75 27.42
CA PHE A 177 -2.40 4.85 27.86
C PHE A 177 -2.74 5.09 29.34
N ASP A 178 -4.05 5.23 29.64
CA ASP A 178 -4.59 5.11 30.98
C ASP A 178 -5.59 3.93 31.02
N GLY A 179 -5.08 2.75 31.39
CA GLY A 179 -5.83 1.50 31.27
C GLY A 179 -6.14 1.16 29.81
N ASP A 180 -7.45 1.17 29.47
CA ASP A 180 -7.92 0.93 28.09
C ASP A 180 -8.25 2.23 27.32
N ASP A 181 -8.02 3.37 27.93
CA ASP A 181 -8.16 4.67 27.31
C ASP A 181 -6.83 5.08 26.64
N LEU A 182 -6.90 5.43 25.38
CA LEU A 182 -5.77 5.81 24.54
C LEU A 182 -5.84 7.30 24.22
N THR A 183 -4.78 8.03 24.53
CA THR A 183 -4.59 9.41 24.08
C THR A 183 -3.50 9.43 23.02
N ILE A 184 -3.83 9.99 21.84
CA ILE A 184 -2.90 10.21 20.74
C ILE A 184 -2.73 11.70 20.55
N THR A 185 -1.54 12.23 20.87
CA THR A 185 -1.19 13.61 20.57
C THR A 185 -0.78 13.68 19.09
N LEU A 186 -1.46 14.56 18.35
CA LEU A 186 -1.29 14.71 16.91
C LEU A 186 -0.15 15.69 16.62
N PRO A 187 0.79 15.34 15.73
CA PRO A 187 1.80 16.28 15.25
C PRO A 187 1.16 17.36 14.37
N GLU A 188 1.83 18.51 14.26
CA GLU A 188 1.30 19.70 13.59
C GLU A 188 0.87 19.45 12.13
N PHE A 189 1.56 18.57 11.40
CA PHE A 189 1.23 18.30 10.00
C PHE A 189 -0.17 17.74 9.79
N VAL A 190 -0.76 17.08 10.81
CA VAL A 190 -2.10 16.51 10.74
C VAL A 190 -3.16 17.58 10.51
N ALA A 191 -2.95 18.80 11.03
CA ALA A 191 -3.86 19.94 10.83
C ALA A 191 -3.98 20.36 9.36
N TYR A 192 -2.98 20.02 8.53
CA TYR A 192 -2.92 20.36 7.11
C TYR A 192 -3.24 19.16 6.20
N ASP A 193 -3.45 17.97 6.77
CA ASP A 193 -3.77 16.77 5.99
C ASP A 193 -5.27 16.70 5.67
N GLN A 194 -5.61 16.95 4.40
CA GLN A 194 -6.99 16.90 3.90
C GLN A 194 -7.62 15.49 4.02
N ASN A 195 -6.81 14.44 4.06
CA ASN A 195 -7.28 13.06 4.15
C ASN A 195 -7.41 12.57 5.60
N TRP A 196 -6.94 13.35 6.58
CA TRP A 196 -6.91 12.94 7.98
C TRP A 196 -8.26 12.43 8.49
N ALA A 197 -9.38 13.03 8.08
CA ALA A 197 -10.70 12.59 8.52
C ALA A 197 -11.01 11.14 8.11
N PHE A 198 -10.62 10.74 6.90
CA PHE A 198 -10.78 9.36 6.42
C PHE A 198 -9.79 8.42 7.08
N THR A 199 -8.52 8.82 7.17
CA THR A 199 -7.47 8.06 7.87
C THR A 199 -7.85 7.79 9.32
N LYS A 200 -8.31 8.82 10.04
CA LYS A 200 -8.79 8.72 11.42
C LYS A 200 -9.94 7.74 11.57
N PHE A 201 -10.91 7.76 10.66
CA PHE A 201 -12.05 6.84 10.71
C PHE A 201 -11.61 5.37 10.57
N SER A 202 -10.75 5.07 9.60
CA SER A 202 -10.18 3.73 9.42
C SER A 202 -9.33 3.31 10.62
N LEU A 203 -8.49 4.21 11.13
CA LEU A 203 -7.59 3.99 12.25
C LEU A 203 -8.36 3.66 13.54
N ILE A 204 -9.44 4.40 13.85
CA ILE A 204 -10.28 4.13 15.03
C ILE A 204 -10.79 2.69 15.03
N ARG A 205 -11.24 2.21 13.87
CA ARG A 205 -11.70 0.83 13.72
C ARG A 205 -10.56 -0.15 13.98
N THR A 206 -9.44 0.00 13.30
CA THR A 206 -8.28 -0.89 13.44
C THR A 206 -7.75 -0.91 14.88
N LEU A 207 -7.67 0.25 15.55
CA LEU A 207 -7.23 0.33 16.95
C LEU A 207 -8.17 -0.40 17.90
N ARG A 208 -9.49 -0.31 17.70
CA ARG A 208 -10.47 -1.03 18.53
C ARG A 208 -10.41 -2.54 18.29
N ASP A 209 -10.30 -2.94 17.03
CA ASP A 209 -10.34 -4.36 16.66
C ASP A 209 -9.05 -5.09 17.04
N HIS A 210 -7.87 -4.43 16.99
CA HIS A 210 -6.58 -5.11 17.12
C HIS A 210 -5.72 -4.66 18.32
N VAL A 211 -6.03 -3.51 18.95
CA VAL A 211 -5.30 -3.03 20.15
C VAL A 211 -6.15 -3.13 21.42
N GLY A 212 -7.46 -3.30 21.26
CA GLY A 212 -8.38 -3.49 22.39
C GLY A 212 -8.55 -2.23 23.23
N VAL A 213 -8.65 -1.06 22.59
CA VAL A 213 -8.90 0.23 23.25
C VAL A 213 -10.41 0.51 23.36
N GLN A 214 -10.84 1.11 24.46
CA GLN A 214 -12.24 1.48 24.69
C GLN A 214 -12.48 2.94 24.26
N THR A 215 -11.69 3.85 24.78
CA THR A 215 -11.75 5.29 24.45
C THR A 215 -10.52 5.68 23.64
N ILE A 216 -10.72 6.47 22.59
CA ILE A 216 -9.63 7.03 21.80
C ILE A 216 -9.78 8.54 21.81
N ILE A 217 -8.78 9.24 22.34
CA ILE A 217 -8.71 10.69 22.40
C ILE A 217 -7.64 11.15 21.41
N PHE A 218 -8.02 12.00 20.45
CA PHE A 218 -7.07 12.70 19.61
C PHE A 218 -6.89 14.09 20.16
N LYS A 219 -5.66 14.42 20.55
CA LYS A 219 -5.28 15.69 21.15
C LYS A 219 -4.47 16.52 20.15
N GLU A 220 -4.99 17.67 19.79
CA GLU A 220 -4.25 18.70 19.03
C GLU A 220 -3.68 19.71 20.00
N VAL A 221 -2.40 20.04 19.85
CA VAL A 221 -1.71 21.04 20.67
C VAL A 221 -1.30 22.20 19.77
N HIS A 222 -1.82 23.37 20.06
CA HIS A 222 -1.44 24.60 19.37
C HIS A 222 -0.71 25.50 20.37
N GLU A 223 0.60 25.57 20.23
CA GLU A 223 1.41 26.45 21.07
C GLU A 223 1.25 27.93 20.66
N ALA A 224 1.39 28.85 21.62
CA ALA A 224 1.41 30.26 21.32
C ALA A 224 2.65 30.60 20.46
N ARG A 225 2.48 31.35 19.38
CA ARG A 225 3.61 31.84 18.59
C ARG A 225 4.56 32.62 19.50
N GLN A 226 5.84 32.25 19.50
CA GLN A 226 6.85 33.06 20.19
C GLN A 226 6.96 34.41 19.46
N ALA A 227 6.70 35.48 20.18
CA ALA A 227 6.84 36.85 19.66
C ALA A 227 8.33 37.10 19.43
N GLY A 228 8.86 36.92 18.23
CA GLY A 228 10.28 37.17 17.91
C GLY A 228 10.76 36.77 16.53
N GLU A 229 10.04 35.96 15.77
CA GLU A 229 10.58 35.48 14.48
C GLU A 229 10.16 36.30 13.24
N ASP A 230 9.25 37.26 13.37
CA ASP A 230 8.77 38.08 12.23
C ASP A 230 9.48 39.46 12.12
N ALA A 231 10.61 39.68 12.83
CA ALA A 231 11.27 41.02 12.89
C ALA A 231 12.53 41.18 12.01
N GLU A 232 12.95 40.17 11.26
CA GLU A 232 14.17 40.25 10.40
C GLU A 232 13.88 40.18 8.88
N GLY A 233 12.75 40.72 8.44
CA GLY A 233 12.38 40.66 7.01
C GLY A 233 12.04 41.97 6.35
N SER A 234 12.30 43.14 6.99
CA SER A 234 11.98 44.45 6.37
C SER A 234 12.96 45.54 6.69
N ASP A 235 14.23 45.42 6.29
CA ASP A 235 15.14 46.56 6.13
C ASP A 235 16.31 46.22 5.21
N SER A 236 16.06 46.28 3.90
CA SER A 236 17.11 46.56 2.91
C SER A 236 16.48 46.78 1.52
N GLU A 237 15.96 47.98 1.30
CA GLU A 237 15.94 48.64 -0.02
C GLU A 237 15.75 50.15 0.22
N GLU A 238 16.88 50.85 0.24
CA GLU A 238 17.06 52.21 -0.23
C GLU A 238 18.25 52.28 -1.16
#